data_c53c417798d4efea11b2e1e55067241f
#
_entry.id   c53c417798d4efea11b2e1e55067241f
#
_cell.length_a   1.000
_cell.length_b   1.000
_cell.length_c   1.000
_cell.angle_alpha   90.00
_cell.angle_beta   90.00
_cell.angle_gamma   90.00
#
_symmetry.space_group_name_H-M   'P 1'
#
loop_
_entity.id
_entity.type
_entity.pdbx_description
1 polymer ?
#
loop_
_entity_poly.entity_id
_entity_poly.type
_entity_poly.pdbx_seq_one_letter_code
_entity_poly.pdbx_strand_id
1 'polypeptide(L)'
;MTDAQTLRVAVRIPETDGDVFVFCGGLFHSQHRLQAGIARTLQLEAPKRLAAVQREPLLASGFAPEVWRVIFGRYTVEWGGVQTFGRPLRPPQTHEQPRTKWLAYGSSITHGMYNQPMTYIQQAARHLGLDVYNCGLSGSCLCEREVADFLAARNDWQVALLELGVNMRDRFTLEQFREATGYLLDQLVRKHPAKPIFLITIYPNFATYYESDITDKDRQFNEILREHVSRRNHPHLHLIEGEQVLDDFSGLSVDLVHPGEYGHMRMAHNLASHMRTVLAGYPDL
;
A
#
# COMPACT_ATOMS: atom_id res chain seq x y z
N MET A 1 3.01 -20.17 6.46
CA MET A 1 4.03 -20.93 5.74
C MET A 1 3.87 -22.40 6.00
N THR A 2 3.96 -23.24 4.98
CA THR A 2 3.85 -24.69 5.06
C THR A 2 4.48 -25.34 3.83
N ASP A 3 4.93 -26.56 3.97
CA ASP A 3 5.40 -27.45 2.89
C ASP A 3 4.30 -28.39 2.36
N ALA A 4 3.06 -28.15 2.75
CA ALA A 4 1.92 -28.94 2.27
C ALA A 4 1.76 -28.84 0.75
N GLN A 5 1.55 -29.98 0.11
CA GLN A 5 1.28 -30.03 -1.33
C GLN A 5 -0.13 -29.53 -1.69
N THR A 6 -1.06 -29.63 -0.73
CA THR A 6 -2.42 -29.14 -0.84
C THR A 6 -2.79 -28.36 0.41
N LEU A 7 -3.43 -27.22 0.24
CA LEU A 7 -4.06 -26.44 1.32
C LEU A 7 -5.56 -26.31 1.05
N ARG A 8 -6.34 -26.28 2.12
CA ARG A 8 -7.73 -25.83 2.07
C ARG A 8 -7.89 -24.61 2.94
N VAL A 9 -8.37 -23.53 2.35
CA VAL A 9 -8.60 -22.25 3.03
C VAL A 9 -10.09 -21.99 3.07
N ALA A 10 -10.68 -21.99 4.26
CA ALA A 10 -12.11 -21.72 4.45
C ALA A 10 -12.33 -20.23 4.68
N VAL A 11 -13.18 -19.62 3.86
CA VAL A 11 -13.47 -18.18 3.90
C VAL A 11 -14.94 -17.91 3.59
N ARG A 12 -15.46 -16.81 4.12
CA ARG A 12 -16.78 -16.26 3.76
C ARG A 12 -16.68 -14.73 3.71
N ILE A 13 -17.37 -14.14 2.74
CA ILE A 13 -17.60 -12.69 2.68
C ILE A 13 -19.09 -12.44 2.90
N PRO A 14 -19.49 -11.68 3.94
CA PRO A 14 -20.91 -11.61 4.30
C PRO A 14 -21.73 -10.71 3.40
N GLU A 15 -21.19 -9.60 2.91
CA GLU A 15 -22.01 -8.48 2.40
C GLU A 15 -21.90 -8.24 0.90
N THR A 16 -20.70 -8.33 0.32
CA THR A 16 -20.46 -7.98 -1.08
C THR A 16 -19.60 -9.02 -1.77
N ASP A 17 -19.87 -9.30 -3.04
CA ASP A 17 -18.98 -10.15 -3.85
C ASP A 17 -17.58 -9.57 -3.92
N GLY A 18 -16.56 -10.45 -3.92
CA GLY A 18 -15.18 -10.03 -3.95
C GLY A 18 -14.23 -11.06 -4.51
N ASP A 19 -12.98 -10.66 -4.74
CA ASP A 19 -11.93 -11.51 -5.27
C ASP A 19 -10.85 -11.77 -4.21
N VAL A 20 -10.42 -13.02 -4.13
CA VAL A 20 -9.29 -13.47 -3.32
C VAL A 20 -8.12 -13.77 -4.25
N PHE A 21 -6.98 -13.20 -3.95
CA PHE A 21 -5.75 -13.42 -4.70
C PHE A 21 -4.77 -14.22 -3.86
N VAL A 22 -4.21 -15.27 -4.46
CA VAL A 22 -3.28 -16.18 -3.78
C VAL A 22 -1.91 -16.08 -4.43
N PHE A 23 -0.88 -16.06 -3.60
CA PHE A 23 0.51 -16.04 -4.03
C PHE A 23 1.31 -17.12 -3.27
N CYS A 24 2.27 -17.72 -3.97
CA CYS A 24 3.35 -18.52 -3.39
C CYS A 24 4.61 -17.65 -3.37
N GLY A 25 5.04 -17.20 -2.19
CA GLY A 25 6.07 -16.17 -2.11
C GLY A 25 5.63 -14.90 -2.83
N GLY A 26 6.41 -14.49 -3.82
CA GLY A 26 6.09 -13.37 -4.71
C GLY A 26 5.40 -13.75 -6.01
N LEU A 27 5.15 -15.03 -6.24
CA LEU A 27 4.59 -15.53 -7.50
C LEU A 27 3.06 -15.64 -7.40
N PHE A 28 2.36 -15.09 -8.37
CA PHE A 28 0.91 -15.23 -8.46
C PHE A 28 0.52 -16.69 -8.67
N HIS A 29 -0.37 -17.19 -7.82
CA HIS A 29 -0.88 -18.56 -7.87
C HIS A 29 -2.24 -18.62 -8.54
N SER A 30 -3.23 -17.91 -7.98
CA SER A 30 -4.61 -17.97 -8.47
C SER A 30 -5.47 -16.82 -7.95
N GLN A 31 -6.59 -16.59 -8.64
CA GLN A 31 -7.65 -15.70 -8.23
C GLN A 31 -8.95 -16.48 -8.09
N HIS A 32 -9.72 -16.17 -7.05
CA HIS A 32 -10.99 -16.82 -6.77
C HIS A 32 -12.07 -15.77 -6.52
N ARG A 33 -13.17 -15.84 -7.26
CA ARG A 33 -14.36 -15.03 -7.00
C ARG A 33 -15.15 -15.64 -5.86
N LEU A 34 -15.45 -14.86 -4.82
CA LEU A 34 -16.35 -15.19 -3.72
C LEU A 34 -17.69 -14.49 -3.91
N GLN A 35 -18.76 -15.19 -3.58
CA GLN A 35 -20.11 -14.63 -3.56
C GLN A 35 -20.49 -14.27 -2.14
N ALA A 36 -21.18 -13.13 -1.98
CA ALA A 36 -21.67 -12.65 -0.71
C ALA A 36 -22.55 -13.70 0.01
N GLY A 37 -22.34 -13.83 1.30
CA GLY A 37 -23.11 -14.76 2.15
C GLY A 37 -22.72 -16.23 2.03
N ILE A 38 -21.93 -16.65 1.02
CA ILE A 38 -21.59 -18.05 0.77
C ILE A 38 -20.20 -18.38 1.34
N ALA A 39 -20.14 -19.36 2.25
CA ALA A 39 -18.88 -19.91 2.72
C ALA A 39 -18.24 -20.76 1.62
N ARG A 40 -16.95 -20.58 1.35
CA ARG A 40 -16.18 -21.35 0.40
C ARG A 40 -14.93 -21.93 1.01
N THR A 41 -14.58 -23.14 0.54
CA THR A 41 -13.27 -23.72 0.80
C THR A 41 -12.47 -23.69 -0.49
N LEU A 42 -11.42 -22.88 -0.51
CA LEU A 42 -10.47 -22.81 -1.62
C LEU A 42 -9.49 -23.99 -1.48
N GLN A 43 -9.40 -24.83 -2.50
CA GLN A 43 -8.38 -25.87 -2.58
C GLN A 43 -7.21 -25.33 -3.41
N LEU A 44 -6.04 -25.28 -2.81
CA LEU A 44 -4.83 -24.70 -3.38
C LEU A 44 -3.76 -25.78 -3.46
N GLU A 45 -3.23 -26.02 -4.65
CA GLU A 45 -2.19 -27.01 -4.90
C GLU A 45 -0.82 -26.34 -5.03
N ALA A 46 0.18 -26.83 -4.32
CA ALA A 46 1.55 -26.31 -4.44
C ALA A 46 2.08 -26.57 -5.86
N PRO A 47 2.61 -25.52 -6.55
CA PRO A 47 3.08 -25.68 -7.92
C PRO A 47 4.29 -26.62 -7.99
N LYS A 48 4.15 -27.76 -8.66
CA LYS A 48 5.21 -28.80 -8.75
C LYS A 48 6.54 -28.26 -9.29
N ARG A 49 6.50 -27.28 -10.18
CA ARG A 49 7.69 -26.68 -10.80
C ARG A 49 8.54 -25.86 -9.82
N LEU A 50 7.96 -25.36 -8.72
CA LEU A 50 8.73 -24.61 -7.73
C LEU A 50 9.87 -25.44 -7.11
N ALA A 51 9.65 -26.73 -6.92
CA ALA A 51 10.66 -27.64 -6.38
C ALA A 51 11.81 -27.95 -7.37
N ALA A 52 11.61 -27.68 -8.66
CA ALA A 52 12.60 -27.96 -9.71
C ALA A 52 13.43 -26.72 -10.10
N VAL A 53 13.06 -25.52 -9.62
CA VAL A 53 13.75 -24.26 -9.95
C VAL A 53 14.76 -23.93 -8.86
N GLN A 54 15.89 -23.33 -9.27
CA GLN A 54 16.87 -22.78 -8.31
C GLN A 54 16.19 -21.77 -7.37
N ARG A 55 16.61 -21.74 -6.11
CA ARG A 55 15.93 -20.97 -5.07
C ARG A 55 16.09 -19.46 -5.21
N GLU A 56 17.26 -18.99 -5.62
CA GLU A 56 17.57 -17.55 -5.71
C GLU A 56 16.57 -16.75 -6.55
N PRO A 57 16.19 -17.14 -7.79
CA PRO A 57 15.18 -16.41 -8.56
C PRO A 57 13.80 -16.38 -7.88
N LEU A 58 13.47 -17.41 -7.09
CA LEU A 58 12.20 -17.48 -6.38
C LEU A 58 12.14 -16.49 -5.18
N LEU A 59 13.28 -16.10 -4.66
CA LEU A 59 13.42 -15.14 -3.55
C LEU A 59 13.46 -13.67 -4.01
N ALA A 60 13.49 -13.39 -5.31
CA ALA A 60 13.63 -12.04 -5.85
C ALA A 60 12.55 -11.04 -5.38
N SER A 61 11.42 -11.52 -4.89
CA SER A 61 10.36 -10.69 -4.29
C SER A 61 10.52 -10.42 -2.79
N GLY A 62 11.55 -11.00 -2.16
CA GLY A 62 11.77 -10.97 -0.71
C GLY A 62 10.97 -12.03 0.07
N PHE A 63 10.02 -12.73 -0.56
CA PHE A 63 9.23 -13.79 0.09
C PHE A 63 9.70 -15.17 -0.35
N ALA A 64 9.92 -16.08 0.59
CA ALA A 64 10.19 -17.47 0.29
C ALA A 64 8.99 -18.14 -0.40
N PRO A 65 9.19 -19.05 -1.37
CA PRO A 65 8.12 -19.63 -2.16
C PRO A 65 7.12 -20.47 -1.33
N GLU A 66 7.50 -20.93 -0.15
CA GLU A 66 6.65 -21.67 0.78
C GLU A 66 5.74 -20.73 1.63
N VAL A 67 5.89 -19.43 1.50
CA VAL A 67 5.02 -18.42 2.13
C VAL A 67 3.77 -18.24 1.28
N TRP A 68 2.66 -18.80 1.73
CA TRP A 68 1.37 -18.59 1.10
C TRP A 68 0.80 -17.24 1.55
N ARG A 69 0.51 -16.37 0.60
CA ARG A 69 -0.10 -15.07 0.83
C ARG A 69 -1.49 -15.07 0.24
N VAL A 70 -2.50 -14.87 1.09
CA VAL A 70 -3.91 -14.79 0.70
C VAL A 70 -4.34 -13.35 0.90
N ILE A 71 -4.62 -12.66 -0.19
CA ILE A 71 -4.92 -11.22 -0.19
C ILE A 71 -6.39 -11.03 -0.55
N PHE A 72 -7.09 -10.35 0.31
CA PHE A 72 -8.50 -10.00 0.15
C PHE A 72 -8.64 -8.56 -0.36
N GLY A 73 -9.74 -8.29 -1.04
CA GLY A 73 -10.09 -6.95 -1.47
C GLY A 73 -10.69 -6.09 -0.33
N ARG A 74 -11.51 -5.12 -0.70
CA ARG A 74 -12.07 -4.08 0.18
C ARG A 74 -13.39 -4.50 0.82
N TYR A 75 -13.40 -5.63 1.51
CA TYR A 75 -14.62 -6.18 2.12
C TYR A 75 -14.28 -6.94 3.40
N THR A 76 -15.29 -7.10 4.24
CA THR A 76 -15.18 -7.93 5.45
C THR A 76 -14.99 -9.40 5.08
N VAL A 77 -14.08 -10.07 5.76
CA VAL A 77 -13.79 -11.48 5.57
C VAL A 77 -13.95 -12.22 6.89
N GLU A 78 -14.75 -13.26 6.87
CA GLU A 78 -14.82 -14.26 7.93
C GLU A 78 -13.82 -15.38 7.60
N TRP A 79 -12.84 -15.52 8.48
CA TRP A 79 -11.77 -16.50 8.31
C TRP A 79 -12.12 -17.82 9.02
N GLY A 80 -12.32 -18.89 8.24
CA GLY A 80 -12.65 -20.23 8.74
C GLY A 80 -11.44 -21.11 9.02
N GLY A 81 -10.24 -20.64 8.69
CA GLY A 81 -8.99 -21.37 8.95
C GLY A 81 -8.36 -22.05 7.74
N VAL A 82 -7.24 -22.73 8.00
CA VAL A 82 -6.43 -23.45 7.00
C VAL A 82 -6.24 -24.89 7.41
N GLN A 83 -6.43 -25.81 6.47
CA GLN A 83 -6.10 -27.24 6.62
C GLN A 83 -4.88 -27.56 5.76
N THR A 84 -3.87 -28.19 6.34
CA THR A 84 -2.61 -28.58 5.69
C THR A 84 -2.41 -30.10 5.66
N PHE A 85 -3.44 -30.87 6.00
CA PHE A 85 -3.44 -32.34 6.02
C PHE A 85 -2.30 -32.95 6.83
N GLY A 86 -2.07 -32.40 8.04
CA GLY A 86 -1.05 -32.86 8.98
C GLY A 86 0.34 -32.27 8.76
N ARG A 87 0.53 -31.43 7.75
CA ARG A 87 1.78 -30.67 7.57
C ARG A 87 1.83 -29.46 8.53
N PRO A 88 3.01 -29.08 9.04
CA PRO A 88 3.15 -27.91 9.90
C PRO A 88 2.65 -26.62 9.23
N LEU A 89 1.96 -25.80 10.00
CA LEU A 89 1.60 -24.43 9.60
C LEU A 89 2.17 -23.46 10.64
N ARG A 90 2.95 -22.49 10.18
CA ARG A 90 3.57 -21.49 11.04
C ARG A 90 3.65 -20.12 10.37
N PRO A 91 3.82 -19.02 11.10
CA PRO A 91 4.20 -17.74 10.51
C PRO A 91 5.56 -17.84 9.78
N PRO A 92 5.80 -17.01 8.75
CA PRO A 92 7.13 -16.90 8.16
C PRO A 92 8.15 -16.34 9.18
N GLN A 93 9.38 -16.82 9.11
CA GLN A 93 10.50 -16.26 9.85
C GLN A 93 11.04 -14.99 9.16
N THR A 94 11.89 -14.24 9.86
CA THR A 94 12.42 -12.97 9.34
C THR A 94 13.16 -13.10 8.00
N HIS A 95 13.85 -14.22 7.77
CA HIS A 95 14.58 -14.48 6.51
C HIS A 95 13.70 -15.04 5.39
N GLU A 96 12.43 -15.31 5.66
CA GLU A 96 11.46 -15.87 4.70
C GLU A 96 10.50 -14.81 4.13
N GLN A 97 10.64 -13.57 4.58
CA GLN A 97 9.86 -12.41 4.13
C GLN A 97 10.71 -11.14 4.19
N PRO A 98 10.31 -10.05 3.50
CA PRO A 98 11.01 -8.78 3.60
C PRO A 98 11.09 -8.32 5.06
N ARG A 99 12.30 -7.93 5.48
CA ARG A 99 12.57 -7.49 6.87
C ARG A 99 11.93 -6.15 7.16
N THR A 100 12.02 -5.24 6.19
CA THR A 100 11.52 -3.87 6.31
C THR A 100 10.04 -3.82 5.96
N LYS A 101 9.25 -3.32 6.90
CA LYS A 101 7.80 -3.11 6.73
C LYS A 101 7.54 -1.64 6.40
N TRP A 102 6.73 -1.41 5.40
CA TRP A 102 6.37 -0.09 4.90
C TRP A 102 4.91 0.23 5.24
N LEU A 103 4.67 1.26 6.04
CA LEU A 103 3.35 1.80 6.33
C LEU A 103 2.95 2.78 5.22
N ALA A 104 1.91 2.48 4.45
CA ALA A 104 1.38 3.38 3.43
C ALA A 104 -0.04 3.82 3.82
N TYR A 105 -0.21 5.10 4.14
CA TYR A 105 -1.50 5.72 4.43
C TYR A 105 -1.87 6.69 3.32
N GLY A 106 -3.13 6.64 2.87
CA GLY A 106 -3.61 7.50 1.78
C GLY A 106 -5.05 7.21 1.38
N SER A 107 -5.43 7.73 0.23
CA SER A 107 -6.78 7.68 -0.33
C SER A 107 -7.13 6.33 -0.99
N SER A 108 -8.14 6.34 -1.84
CA SER A 108 -8.47 5.24 -2.77
C SER A 108 -7.35 4.92 -3.76
N ILE A 109 -6.49 5.88 -4.07
CA ILE A 109 -5.34 5.68 -4.97
C ILE A 109 -4.31 4.78 -4.28
N THR A 110 -3.97 5.06 -3.03
CA THR A 110 -3.10 4.20 -2.20
C THR A 110 -3.75 2.85 -1.91
N HIS A 111 -5.06 2.83 -1.60
CA HIS A 111 -5.80 1.58 -1.42
C HIS A 111 -5.73 0.71 -2.69
N GLY A 112 -5.70 1.32 -3.87
CA GLY A 112 -5.57 0.65 -5.16
C GLY A 112 -6.89 0.37 -5.85
N MET A 113 -7.77 1.38 -5.91
CA MET A 113 -8.99 1.30 -6.70
C MET A 113 -8.65 0.94 -8.15
N TYR A 114 -9.42 0.01 -8.72
CA TYR A 114 -9.28 -0.58 -10.07
C TYR A 114 -8.07 -1.52 -10.28
N ASN A 115 -7.12 -1.66 -9.36
CA ASN A 115 -5.92 -2.47 -9.59
C ASN A 115 -5.47 -3.34 -8.40
N GLN A 116 -6.40 -3.83 -7.59
CA GLN A 116 -6.03 -4.79 -6.54
C GLN A 116 -5.76 -6.19 -7.13
N PRO A 117 -4.79 -6.91 -6.60
CA PRO A 117 -3.89 -6.58 -5.50
C PRO A 117 -2.61 -5.86 -5.93
N MET A 118 -2.43 -5.59 -7.22
CA MET A 118 -1.20 -5.04 -7.81
C MET A 118 -1.22 -3.51 -7.85
N THR A 119 -1.52 -2.88 -6.72
CA THR A 119 -1.51 -1.43 -6.59
C THR A 119 -0.10 -0.87 -6.75
N TYR A 120 0.03 0.44 -7.03
CA TYR A 120 1.35 1.07 -7.14
C TYR A 120 2.20 0.87 -5.87
N ILE A 121 1.55 0.85 -4.69
CA ILE A 121 2.23 0.61 -3.41
C ILE A 121 2.81 -0.81 -3.34
N GLN A 122 2.02 -1.86 -3.66
CA GLN A 122 2.51 -3.23 -3.64
C GLN A 122 3.60 -3.48 -4.68
N GLN A 123 3.46 -2.88 -5.86
CA GLN A 123 4.48 -2.99 -6.90
C GLN A 123 5.78 -2.24 -6.52
N ALA A 124 5.67 -1.02 -5.97
CA ALA A 124 6.83 -0.27 -5.47
C ALA A 124 7.52 -1.02 -4.31
N ALA A 125 6.76 -1.60 -3.38
CA ALA A 125 7.30 -2.44 -2.32
C ALA A 125 8.12 -3.61 -2.89
N ARG A 126 7.60 -4.28 -3.92
CA ARG A 126 8.33 -5.35 -4.62
C ARG A 126 9.63 -4.85 -5.25
N HIS A 127 9.63 -3.67 -5.89
CA HIS A 127 10.84 -3.05 -6.47
C HIS A 127 11.89 -2.66 -5.42
N LEU A 128 11.45 -2.40 -4.20
CA LEU A 128 12.32 -1.99 -3.08
C LEU A 128 12.69 -3.15 -2.14
N GLY A 129 12.14 -4.35 -2.35
CA GLY A 129 12.34 -5.49 -1.43
C GLY A 129 11.66 -5.30 -0.06
N LEU A 130 10.57 -4.51 -0.01
CA LEU A 130 9.81 -4.20 1.19
C LEU A 130 8.54 -5.05 1.27
N ASP A 131 7.98 -5.17 2.48
CA ASP A 131 6.61 -5.63 2.70
C ASP A 131 5.75 -4.45 3.15
N VAL A 132 4.51 -4.34 2.65
CA VAL A 132 3.70 -3.15 2.86
C VAL A 132 2.44 -3.43 3.68
N TYR A 133 2.21 -2.58 4.68
CA TYR A 133 0.92 -2.38 5.33
C TYR A 133 0.18 -1.29 4.57
N ASN A 134 -0.69 -1.68 3.64
CA ASN A 134 -1.50 -0.73 2.91
C ASN A 134 -2.69 -0.29 3.78
N CYS A 135 -2.57 0.90 4.35
CA CYS A 135 -3.59 1.58 5.16
C CYS A 135 -4.33 2.66 4.34
N GLY A 136 -4.48 2.46 3.03
CA GLY A 136 -5.28 3.35 2.18
C GLY A 136 -6.77 3.28 2.53
N LEU A 137 -7.41 4.43 2.70
CA LEU A 137 -8.82 4.59 3.08
C LEU A 137 -9.57 5.28 1.94
N SER A 138 -10.23 4.50 1.08
CA SER A 138 -10.97 5.03 -0.07
C SER A 138 -12.06 6.01 0.36
N GLY A 139 -11.99 7.25 -0.13
CA GLY A 139 -12.94 8.31 0.19
C GLY A 139 -12.85 8.83 1.63
N SER A 140 -11.96 8.30 2.47
CA SER A 140 -11.92 8.55 3.91
C SER A 140 -10.51 8.79 4.45
N CYS A 141 -9.56 9.18 3.61
CA CYS A 141 -8.25 9.64 4.05
C CYS A 141 -8.35 11.12 4.49
N LEU A 142 -8.78 11.33 5.73
CA LEU A 142 -9.11 12.65 6.27
C LEU A 142 -8.19 13.10 7.42
N CYS A 143 -7.16 12.29 7.74
CA CYS A 143 -6.19 12.57 8.81
C CYS A 143 -6.85 12.80 10.19
N GLU A 144 -7.93 12.06 10.51
CA GLU A 144 -8.58 12.13 11.81
C GLU A 144 -7.56 11.88 12.93
N ARG A 145 -7.77 12.53 14.08
CA ARG A 145 -6.83 12.42 15.22
C ARG A 145 -6.65 10.97 15.68
N GLU A 146 -7.73 10.21 15.70
CA GLU A 146 -7.72 8.80 16.09
C GLU A 146 -6.89 7.95 15.13
N VAL A 147 -6.97 8.23 13.83
CA VAL A 147 -6.15 7.56 12.81
C VAL A 147 -4.68 7.97 12.95
N ALA A 148 -4.42 9.26 13.13
CA ALA A 148 -3.05 9.77 13.33
C ALA A 148 -2.40 9.14 14.57
N ASP A 149 -3.12 9.08 15.68
CA ASP A 149 -2.65 8.47 16.93
C ASP A 149 -2.44 6.96 16.79
N PHE A 150 -3.34 6.26 16.09
CA PHE A 150 -3.20 4.84 15.79
C PHE A 150 -1.95 4.55 14.95
N LEU A 151 -1.74 5.30 13.86
CA LEU A 151 -0.58 5.11 12.99
C LEU A 151 0.73 5.42 13.73
N ALA A 152 0.74 6.47 14.55
CA ALA A 152 1.89 6.86 15.35
C ALA A 152 2.18 5.90 16.52
N ALA A 153 1.17 5.22 17.06
CA ALA A 153 1.36 4.22 18.12
C ALA A 153 1.96 2.90 17.61
N ARG A 154 1.88 2.62 16.31
CA ARG A 154 2.43 1.41 15.70
C ARG A 154 3.95 1.46 15.64
N ASN A 155 4.60 0.39 16.09
CA ASN A 155 6.07 0.25 16.08
C ASN A 155 6.56 -0.81 15.08
N ASP A 156 5.65 -1.48 14.39
CA ASP A 156 5.90 -2.62 13.53
C ASP A 156 6.24 -2.27 12.06
N TRP A 157 6.55 -1.01 11.79
CA TRP A 157 6.99 -0.52 10.49
C TRP A 157 8.32 0.25 10.60
N GLN A 158 9.07 0.35 9.50
CA GLN A 158 10.36 1.04 9.42
C GLN A 158 10.36 2.23 8.47
N VAL A 159 9.47 2.25 7.49
CA VAL A 159 9.31 3.31 6.49
C VAL A 159 7.84 3.73 6.47
N ALA A 160 7.53 5.01 6.31
CA ALA A 160 6.15 5.46 6.12
C ALA A 160 6.00 6.26 4.82
N LEU A 161 4.81 6.20 4.22
CA LEU A 161 4.38 7.03 3.10
C LEU A 161 2.98 7.55 3.35
N LEU A 162 2.79 8.83 3.09
CA LEU A 162 1.55 9.56 3.29
C LEU A 162 1.12 10.22 1.97
N GLU A 163 0.00 9.78 1.41
CA GLU A 163 -0.64 10.36 0.23
C GLU A 163 -1.90 11.10 0.69
N LEU A 164 -1.84 12.43 0.76
CA LEU A 164 -2.83 13.26 1.44
C LEU A 164 -3.43 14.31 0.51
N GLY A 165 -4.72 14.63 0.74
CA GLY A 165 -5.38 15.80 0.18
C GLY A 165 -6.57 15.50 -0.70
N VAL A 166 -6.51 14.52 -1.60
CA VAL A 166 -7.55 14.30 -2.62
C VAL A 166 -8.96 14.06 -2.02
N ASN A 167 -9.07 13.41 -0.86
CA ASN A 167 -10.35 13.20 -0.17
C ASN A 167 -10.80 14.37 0.70
N MET A 168 -9.90 15.33 0.95
CA MET A 168 -10.14 16.46 1.84
C MET A 168 -10.56 17.72 1.09
N ARG A 169 -10.24 17.83 -0.20
CA ARG A 169 -10.43 19.05 -0.99
C ARG A 169 -11.87 19.56 -1.04
N ASP A 170 -12.86 18.65 -1.06
CA ASP A 170 -14.28 19.01 -1.11
C ASP A 170 -14.90 19.20 0.28
N ARG A 171 -14.17 18.91 1.36
CA ARG A 171 -14.69 18.83 2.72
C ARG A 171 -14.04 19.82 3.69
N PHE A 172 -12.75 20.15 3.47
CA PHE A 172 -11.94 20.91 4.41
C PHE A 172 -11.67 22.31 3.89
N THR A 173 -11.62 23.28 4.81
CA THR A 173 -10.96 24.56 4.55
C THR A 173 -9.45 24.37 4.54
N LEU A 174 -8.70 25.36 4.06
CA LEU A 174 -7.23 25.34 4.08
C LEU A 174 -6.67 25.18 5.50
N GLU A 175 -7.34 25.85 6.46
CA GLU A 175 -6.95 25.78 7.87
C GLU A 175 -7.18 24.38 8.45
N GLN A 176 -8.36 23.81 8.23
CA GLN A 176 -8.67 22.44 8.65
C GLN A 176 -7.70 21.42 8.04
N PHE A 177 -7.36 21.59 6.75
CA PHE A 177 -6.37 20.73 6.09
C PHE A 177 -5.00 20.87 6.73
N ARG A 178 -4.55 22.09 6.97
CA ARG A 178 -3.26 22.40 7.63
C ARG A 178 -3.18 21.77 9.02
N GLU A 179 -4.23 21.93 9.83
CA GLU A 179 -4.28 21.38 11.18
C GLU A 179 -4.26 19.84 11.19
N ALA A 180 -5.11 19.21 10.37
CA ALA A 180 -5.24 17.76 10.35
C ALA A 180 -3.96 17.07 9.85
N THR A 181 -3.41 17.54 8.72
CA THR A 181 -2.16 17.00 8.17
C THR A 181 -0.95 17.35 9.06
N GLY A 182 -0.93 18.53 9.65
CA GLY A 182 0.09 18.95 10.60
C GLY A 182 0.11 18.05 11.83
N TYR A 183 -1.06 17.76 12.41
CA TYR A 183 -1.18 16.88 13.57
C TYR A 183 -0.65 15.46 13.26
N LEU A 184 -1.06 14.88 12.14
CA LEU A 184 -0.56 13.56 11.72
C LEU A 184 0.97 13.53 11.61
N LEU A 185 1.56 14.52 10.94
CA LEU A 185 3.01 14.62 10.77
C LEU A 185 3.73 14.79 12.11
N ASP A 186 3.20 15.64 13.01
CA ASP A 186 3.79 15.86 14.34
C ASP A 186 3.76 14.58 15.19
N GLN A 187 2.67 13.83 15.15
CA GLN A 187 2.59 12.55 15.86
C GLN A 187 3.61 11.55 15.34
N LEU A 188 3.71 11.38 14.02
CA LEU A 188 4.62 10.43 13.39
C LEU A 188 6.09 10.81 13.64
N VAL A 189 6.47 12.05 13.39
CA VAL A 189 7.86 12.52 13.58
C VAL A 189 8.28 12.45 15.04
N ARG A 190 7.39 12.84 15.96
CA ARG A 190 7.69 12.81 17.42
C ARG A 190 7.86 11.36 17.92
N LYS A 191 7.05 10.43 17.45
CA LYS A 191 7.09 9.02 17.90
C LYS A 191 8.19 8.21 17.21
N HIS A 192 8.55 8.59 15.99
CA HIS A 192 9.48 7.85 15.14
C HIS A 192 10.54 8.77 14.52
N PRO A 193 11.34 9.49 15.34
CA PRO A 193 12.22 10.55 14.86
C PRO A 193 13.36 10.10 13.94
N ALA A 194 13.66 8.80 13.90
CA ALA A 194 14.72 8.24 13.05
C ALA A 194 14.22 7.46 11.83
N LYS A 195 12.89 7.32 11.67
CA LYS A 195 12.34 6.57 10.54
C LYS A 195 12.05 7.48 9.36
N PRO A 196 12.40 7.07 8.12
CA PRO A 196 12.05 7.85 6.94
C PRO A 196 10.53 7.88 6.71
N ILE A 197 10.01 9.09 6.58
CA ILE A 197 8.60 9.39 6.29
C ILE A 197 8.56 10.15 4.97
N PHE A 198 7.84 9.62 4.00
CA PHE A 198 7.63 10.24 2.70
C PHE A 198 6.24 10.87 2.66
N LEU A 199 6.17 12.16 2.36
CA LEU A 199 4.93 12.88 2.12
C LEU A 199 4.80 13.15 0.63
N ILE A 200 3.67 12.79 0.03
CA ILE A 200 3.42 13.01 -1.39
C ILE A 200 2.39 14.11 -1.57
N THR A 201 2.65 15.06 -2.47
CA THR A 201 1.66 16.04 -2.91
C THR A 201 0.57 15.37 -3.76
N ILE A 202 -0.60 16.01 -3.90
CA ILE A 202 -1.72 15.46 -4.67
C ILE A 202 -1.25 15.08 -6.07
N TYR A 203 -1.58 13.87 -6.51
CA TYR A 203 -1.28 13.40 -7.85
C TYR A 203 -2.02 14.21 -8.92
N PRO A 204 -1.45 14.36 -10.13
CA PRO A 204 -2.18 14.89 -11.27
C PRO A 204 -3.54 14.19 -11.44
N ASN A 205 -4.55 15.00 -11.65
CA ASN A 205 -5.93 14.56 -11.84
C ASN A 205 -6.67 15.57 -12.73
N PHE A 206 -7.98 15.40 -12.96
CA PHE A 206 -8.74 16.31 -13.80
C PHE A 206 -8.54 17.79 -13.47
N ALA A 207 -8.41 18.12 -12.16
CA ALA A 207 -8.22 19.49 -11.72
C ALA A 207 -6.83 20.07 -12.09
N THR A 208 -5.86 19.24 -12.46
CA THR A 208 -4.52 19.71 -12.88
C THR A 208 -4.58 20.50 -14.20
N TYR A 209 -5.50 20.13 -15.09
CA TYR A 209 -5.64 20.71 -16.44
C TYR A 209 -6.98 21.41 -16.66
N TYR A 210 -7.71 21.67 -15.61
CA TYR A 210 -9.00 22.36 -15.67
C TYR A 210 -9.01 23.50 -14.65
N GLU A 211 -9.39 24.69 -15.07
CA GLU A 211 -9.49 25.85 -14.17
C GLU A 211 -10.81 25.82 -13.39
N SER A 212 -10.71 25.68 -12.10
CA SER A 212 -11.85 25.65 -11.17
C SER A 212 -11.40 25.91 -9.72
N ASP A 213 -12.35 26.11 -8.83
CA ASP A 213 -12.09 26.22 -7.39
C ASP A 213 -11.35 25.00 -6.84
N ILE A 214 -11.58 23.81 -7.42
CA ILE A 214 -10.89 22.58 -7.05
C ILE A 214 -9.41 22.66 -7.42
N THR A 215 -9.08 23.20 -8.58
CA THR A 215 -7.70 23.40 -9.06
C THR A 215 -6.92 24.29 -8.10
N ASP A 216 -7.52 25.43 -7.72
CA ASP A 216 -6.89 26.34 -6.77
C ASP A 216 -6.71 25.70 -5.41
N LYS A 217 -7.67 24.91 -4.98
CA LYS A 217 -7.60 24.21 -3.70
C LYS A 217 -6.54 23.12 -3.69
N ASP A 218 -6.43 22.32 -4.74
CA ASP A 218 -5.36 21.31 -4.89
C ASP A 218 -3.98 21.99 -4.86
N ARG A 219 -3.82 23.13 -5.53
CA ARG A 219 -2.58 23.91 -5.51
C ARG A 219 -2.23 24.39 -4.10
N GLN A 220 -3.19 25.00 -3.40
CA GLN A 220 -3.00 25.48 -2.04
C GLN A 220 -2.76 24.35 -1.03
N PHE A 221 -3.40 23.19 -1.20
CA PHE A 221 -3.12 22.01 -0.39
C PHE A 221 -1.69 21.53 -0.62
N ASN A 222 -1.23 21.47 -1.86
CA ASN A 222 0.17 21.11 -2.17
C ASN A 222 1.17 22.09 -1.56
N GLU A 223 0.87 23.40 -1.55
CA GLU A 223 1.69 24.40 -0.86
C GLU A 223 1.75 24.13 0.65
N ILE A 224 0.63 23.80 1.28
CA ILE A 224 0.59 23.43 2.71
C ILE A 224 1.44 22.20 2.99
N LEU A 225 1.39 21.17 2.14
CA LEU A 225 2.21 19.98 2.30
C LEU A 225 3.71 20.29 2.19
N ARG A 226 4.11 21.13 1.22
CA ARG A 226 5.50 21.61 1.08
C ARG A 226 5.94 22.42 2.30
N GLU A 227 5.08 23.31 2.80
CA GLU A 227 5.35 24.10 4.01
C GLU A 227 5.52 23.20 5.24
N HIS A 228 4.74 22.14 5.37
CA HIS A 228 4.88 21.21 6.49
C HIS A 228 6.27 20.58 6.53
N VAL A 229 6.81 20.18 5.37
CA VAL A 229 8.17 19.60 5.30
C VAL A 229 9.22 20.66 5.55
N SER A 230 9.14 21.81 4.88
CA SER A 230 10.15 22.87 4.97
C SER A 230 10.24 23.49 6.39
N ARG A 231 9.09 23.72 7.04
CA ARG A 231 9.06 24.31 8.40
C ARG A 231 9.58 23.36 9.48
N ARG A 232 9.32 22.04 9.34
CA ARG A 232 9.85 21.05 10.29
C ARG A 232 11.33 20.83 10.12
N ASN A 233 11.85 21.02 8.92
CA ASN A 233 13.25 20.79 8.57
C ASN A 233 13.80 19.51 9.21
N HIS A 234 12.98 18.44 9.19
CA HIS A 234 13.31 17.18 9.86
C HIS A 234 14.08 16.28 8.89
N PRO A 235 15.24 15.73 9.26
CA PRO A 235 16.14 15.02 8.33
C PRO A 235 15.54 13.74 7.75
N HIS A 236 14.50 13.19 8.38
CA HIS A 236 13.84 11.96 7.96
C HIS A 236 12.41 12.19 7.41
N LEU A 237 12.01 13.45 7.19
CA LEU A 237 10.76 13.78 6.52
C LEU A 237 11.05 14.28 5.10
N HIS A 238 10.63 13.53 4.12
CA HIS A 238 10.95 13.73 2.70
C HIS A 238 9.69 14.04 1.91
N LEU A 239 9.76 15.05 1.05
CA LEU A 239 8.69 15.38 0.12
C LEU A 239 8.94 14.68 -1.23
N ILE A 240 7.90 14.14 -1.83
CA ILE A 240 7.87 13.70 -3.23
C ILE A 240 6.72 14.43 -3.91
N GLU A 241 6.99 15.07 -5.03
CA GLU A 241 5.93 15.71 -5.79
C GLU A 241 5.08 14.65 -6.51
N GLY A 242 3.75 14.76 -6.40
CA GLY A 242 2.83 13.81 -6.99
C GLY A 242 2.98 13.68 -8.51
N GLU A 243 3.32 14.76 -9.20
CA GLU A 243 3.60 14.79 -10.63
C GLU A 243 4.86 14.01 -11.03
N GLN A 244 5.80 13.80 -10.10
CA GLN A 244 6.97 12.95 -10.33
C GLN A 244 6.64 11.47 -10.19
N VAL A 245 5.56 11.14 -9.51
CA VAL A 245 5.08 9.77 -9.33
C VAL A 245 4.12 9.39 -10.45
N LEU A 246 3.06 10.18 -10.66
CA LEU A 246 2.16 10.04 -11.82
C LEU A 246 2.55 11.10 -12.86
N ASP A 247 3.54 10.80 -13.67
CA ASP A 247 4.15 11.69 -14.66
C ASP A 247 3.53 11.58 -16.07
N ASP A 248 2.53 10.73 -16.21
CA ASP A 248 1.79 10.51 -17.46
C ASP A 248 0.29 10.52 -17.16
N PHE A 249 -0.41 11.56 -17.62
CA PHE A 249 -1.84 11.74 -17.41
C PHE A 249 -2.69 10.62 -18.02
N SER A 250 -2.20 9.99 -19.10
CA SER A 250 -2.87 8.84 -19.71
C SER A 250 -2.86 7.58 -18.83
N GLY A 251 -2.12 7.61 -17.72
CA GLY A 251 -2.15 6.59 -16.67
C GLY A 251 -3.42 6.60 -15.83
N LEU A 252 -4.24 7.66 -15.92
CA LEU A 252 -5.53 7.72 -15.23
C LEU A 252 -6.59 6.87 -15.92
N SER A 253 -7.57 6.44 -15.14
CA SER A 253 -8.82 5.87 -15.65
C SER A 253 -9.74 6.99 -16.18
N VAL A 254 -10.87 6.62 -16.77
CA VAL A 254 -11.82 7.58 -17.37
C VAL A 254 -12.45 8.55 -16.35
N ASP A 255 -12.35 8.26 -15.06
CA ASP A 255 -12.79 9.19 -14.00
C ASP A 255 -11.78 10.33 -13.73
N LEU A 256 -10.61 10.26 -14.36
CA LEU A 256 -9.54 11.24 -14.29
C LEU A 256 -9.06 11.59 -12.85
N VAL A 257 -9.23 10.65 -11.93
CA VAL A 257 -8.76 10.72 -10.54
C VAL A 257 -7.95 9.48 -10.17
N HIS A 258 -8.46 8.30 -10.49
CA HIS A 258 -7.84 7.05 -10.13
C HIS A 258 -6.95 6.50 -11.25
N PRO A 259 -5.75 6.04 -10.95
CA PRO A 259 -4.91 5.36 -11.94
C PRO A 259 -5.56 4.06 -12.43
N GLY A 260 -5.44 3.79 -13.74
CA GLY A 260 -5.65 2.47 -14.31
C GLY A 260 -4.44 1.56 -14.11
N GLU A 261 -4.46 0.34 -14.67
CA GLU A 261 -3.35 -0.63 -14.53
C GLU A 261 -2.00 -0.05 -14.97
N TYR A 262 -1.97 0.62 -16.13
CA TYR A 262 -0.76 1.29 -16.64
C TYR A 262 -0.28 2.38 -15.67
N GLY A 263 -1.19 3.21 -15.17
CA GLY A 263 -0.86 4.25 -14.21
C GLY A 263 -0.27 3.69 -12.92
N HIS A 264 -0.87 2.66 -12.34
CA HIS A 264 -0.33 1.99 -11.16
C HIS A 264 1.07 1.40 -11.38
N MET A 265 1.33 0.81 -12.55
CA MET A 265 2.65 0.29 -12.90
C MET A 265 3.69 1.40 -13.00
N ARG A 266 3.35 2.50 -13.68
CA ARG A 266 4.23 3.66 -13.87
C ARG A 266 4.52 4.37 -12.55
N MET A 267 3.49 4.64 -11.75
CA MET A 267 3.62 5.20 -10.41
C MET A 267 4.53 4.35 -9.52
N ALA A 268 4.39 3.04 -9.58
CA ALA A 268 5.22 2.12 -8.78
C ALA A 268 6.70 2.24 -9.13
N HIS A 269 7.02 2.30 -10.42
CA HIS A 269 8.39 2.45 -10.91
C HIS A 269 8.99 3.79 -10.46
N ASN A 270 8.27 4.88 -10.68
CA ASN A 270 8.73 6.23 -10.34
C ASN A 270 8.90 6.39 -8.83
N LEU A 271 7.90 5.99 -8.04
CA LEU A 271 7.94 6.04 -6.57
C LEU A 271 9.13 5.22 -6.03
N ALA A 272 9.31 3.99 -6.52
CA ALA A 272 10.42 3.15 -6.09
C ALA A 272 11.78 3.79 -6.42
N SER A 273 11.89 4.48 -7.55
CA SER A 273 13.11 5.20 -7.93
C SER A 273 13.43 6.34 -6.97
N HIS A 274 12.44 7.19 -6.65
CA HIS A 274 12.60 8.29 -5.68
C HIS A 274 12.95 7.77 -4.29
N MET A 275 12.20 6.78 -3.79
CA MET A 275 12.43 6.22 -2.46
C MET A 275 13.79 5.54 -2.35
N ARG A 276 14.24 4.82 -3.38
CA ARG A 276 15.54 4.13 -3.37
C ARG A 276 16.71 5.09 -3.14
N THR A 277 16.66 6.26 -3.76
CA THR A 277 17.70 7.30 -3.59
C THR A 277 17.78 7.75 -2.13
N VAL A 278 16.66 7.97 -1.47
CA VAL A 278 16.61 8.36 -0.06
C VAL A 278 16.98 7.19 0.85
N LEU A 279 16.40 6.01 0.61
CA LEU A 279 16.60 4.82 1.44
C LEU A 279 18.05 4.30 1.41
N ALA A 280 18.83 4.65 0.41
CA ALA A 280 20.28 4.37 0.39
C ALA A 280 21.05 5.00 1.58
N GLY A 281 20.48 6.05 2.20
CA GLY A 281 21.00 6.65 3.42
C GLY A 281 20.61 5.91 4.72
N TYR A 282 19.88 4.79 4.63
CA TYR A 282 19.39 4.00 5.77
C TYR A 282 19.84 2.54 5.66
N PRO A 283 21.11 2.24 5.91
CA PRO A 283 21.71 0.92 5.66
C PRO A 283 21.11 -0.22 6.48
N ASP A 284 20.40 0.09 7.56
CA ASP A 284 19.77 -0.89 8.44
C ASP A 284 18.33 -1.30 8.02
N LEU A 285 17.82 -0.71 6.93
CA LEU A 285 16.50 -1.00 6.38
C LEU A 285 16.47 -2.18 5.42
#